data_aa78f55664d59f9964faa1857ddc583d
#
_entry.id   aa78f55664d59f9964faa1857ddc583d
#
_cell.length_a   1.000
_cell.length_b   1.000
_cell.length_c   1.000
_cell.angle_alpha   90.00
_cell.angle_beta   90.00
_cell.angle_gamma   90.00
#
_symmetry.space_group_name_H-M   'P 1'
#
loop_
_entity.id
_entity.type
_entity.pdbx_description
1 polymer ?
#
loop_
_entity_poly.entity_id
_entity_poly.type
_entity_poly.pdbx_seq_one_letter_code
_entity_poly.pdbx_strand_id
1 'polypeptide(L)'
;MKKSEETLEDFAISYPLDKLAPLEQILFLDIETTGFTSRTSYLYMIGCAYYQAGKWRTIQWMADDYSQEGDILTAFFDFARDYRYLVHFNGNNFDLPFITQKCAQLKLPFSFDGFQGIDIYRRISPYKFFLKLPNCKQKTLEQYLGIARTDVFSGGELIGLYHDYVKNPSEFTEKALFLHNADDLKGMLEVLPILAYYDLFNENCVKARKVQANYYKDVSGAQRKELLITLQIPTSLPRLVTASAANCYFRGEGESATLKVPIYEEELKYFYSNYKDYYLSLIHI
;
A
#
# COMPACT_ATOMS: atom_id res chain seq x y z
N MET A 1 1.89 19.45 24.53
CA MET A 1 2.14 18.43 23.48
C MET A 1 2.93 17.28 24.07
N LYS A 2 2.49 16.07 23.86
CA LYS A 2 3.19 14.84 24.25
C LYS A 2 3.93 14.24 23.06
N LYS A 3 5.05 13.56 23.33
CA LYS A 3 5.85 12.87 22.34
C LYS A 3 6.08 11.44 22.81
N SER A 4 5.90 10.46 21.92
CA SER A 4 6.32 9.08 22.08
C SER A 4 7.31 8.72 21.00
N GLU A 5 8.32 7.92 21.32
CA GLU A 5 9.29 7.39 20.36
C GLU A 5 9.64 5.97 20.77
N GLU A 6 9.48 5.03 19.85
CA GLU A 6 9.68 3.61 20.12
C GLU A 6 10.53 2.97 19.03
N THR A 7 11.31 1.97 19.40
CA THR A 7 12.03 1.11 18.47
C THR A 7 11.25 -0.17 18.25
N LEU A 8 11.01 -0.52 16.99
CA LEU A 8 10.39 -1.79 16.63
C LEU A 8 11.48 -2.88 16.63
N GLU A 9 11.58 -3.60 17.74
CA GLU A 9 12.58 -4.67 17.88
C GLU A 9 12.21 -5.87 16.99
N ASP A 10 13.22 -6.50 16.39
CA ASP A 10 13.09 -7.69 15.53
C ASP A 10 12.09 -7.53 14.37
N PHE A 11 11.84 -6.29 13.94
CA PHE A 11 10.88 -5.98 12.89
C PHE A 11 11.53 -6.06 11.51
N ALA A 12 11.02 -6.95 10.65
CA ALA A 12 11.50 -7.14 9.29
C ALA A 12 10.35 -6.99 8.28
N ILE A 13 10.65 -6.33 7.18
CA ILE A 13 9.73 -6.17 6.06
C ILE A 13 10.19 -7.07 4.91
N SER A 14 9.32 -7.93 4.42
CA SER A 14 9.65 -8.86 3.33
C SER A 14 9.60 -8.22 1.93
N TYR A 15 9.08 -7.01 1.80
CA TYR A 15 9.09 -6.25 0.55
C TYR A 15 10.43 -5.52 0.35
N PRO A 16 11.05 -5.55 -0.85
CA PRO A 16 12.30 -4.86 -1.13
C PRO A 16 12.06 -3.33 -1.19
N LEU A 17 12.34 -2.65 -0.09
CA LEU A 17 12.06 -1.21 0.09
C LEU A 17 12.89 -0.29 -0.81
N ASP A 18 14.06 -0.75 -1.26
CA ASP A 18 14.89 -0.07 -2.25
C ASP A 18 14.15 0.19 -3.58
N LYS A 19 13.11 -0.59 -3.88
CA LYS A 19 12.19 -0.31 -4.99
C LYS A 19 11.31 0.92 -4.77
N LEU A 20 11.09 1.32 -3.54
CA LEU A 20 10.35 2.55 -3.24
C LEU A 20 11.28 3.76 -3.30
N ALA A 21 12.37 3.72 -2.54
CA ALA A 21 13.36 4.79 -2.40
C ALA A 21 14.53 4.32 -1.51
N PRO A 22 15.64 5.10 -1.40
CA PRO A 22 16.64 4.87 -0.36
C PRO A 22 16.01 4.89 1.03
N LEU A 23 16.27 3.84 1.81
CA LEU A 23 15.56 3.53 3.05
C LEU A 23 15.62 4.66 4.09
N GLU A 24 16.78 5.30 4.22
CA GLU A 24 17.01 6.40 5.17
C GLU A 24 16.31 7.71 4.76
N GLN A 25 15.78 7.78 3.54
CA GLN A 25 15.06 8.94 3.01
C GLN A 25 13.54 8.75 3.04
N ILE A 26 13.06 7.59 3.53
CA ILE A 26 11.63 7.26 3.58
C ILE A 26 11.09 7.63 4.96
N LEU A 27 9.99 8.36 4.97
CA LEU A 27 9.17 8.63 6.15
C LEU A 27 7.75 8.12 5.89
N PHE A 28 7.23 7.30 6.78
CA PHE A 28 5.83 6.88 6.79
C PHE A 28 5.04 7.87 7.64
N LEU A 29 3.85 8.22 7.20
CA LEU A 29 2.99 9.22 7.83
C LEU A 29 1.57 8.67 8.02
N ASP A 30 1.03 8.90 9.20
CA ASP A 30 -0.38 8.72 9.54
C ASP A 30 -0.83 9.80 10.52
N ILE A 31 -2.10 10.22 10.44
CA ILE A 31 -2.65 11.27 11.30
C ILE A 31 -3.94 10.85 11.98
N GLU A 32 -4.17 11.42 13.17
CA GLU A 32 -5.42 11.30 13.89
C GLU A 32 -6.13 12.65 14.02
N THR A 33 -7.42 12.62 13.74
CA THR A 33 -8.24 13.83 13.70
C THR A 33 -9.57 13.63 14.43
N THR A 34 -10.18 14.73 14.89
CA THR A 34 -11.51 14.66 15.51
C THR A 34 -12.66 14.61 14.49
N GLY A 35 -12.36 14.43 13.22
CA GLY A 35 -13.36 14.30 12.16
C GLY A 35 -12.76 14.51 10.77
N PHE A 36 -13.57 14.36 9.73
CA PHE A 36 -13.10 14.30 8.34
C PHE A 36 -12.84 15.66 7.69
N THR A 37 -13.28 16.75 8.29
CA THR A 37 -13.20 18.09 7.67
C THR A 37 -12.27 18.98 8.46
N SER A 38 -11.12 19.33 7.91
CA SER A 38 -10.09 20.15 8.57
C SER A 38 -10.57 21.53 9.06
N ARG A 39 -11.66 22.07 8.45
CA ARG A 39 -12.23 23.35 8.88
C ARG A 39 -12.94 23.29 10.23
N THR A 40 -13.51 22.16 10.57
CA THR A 40 -14.37 21.95 11.77
C THR A 40 -13.81 20.94 12.73
N SER A 41 -12.73 20.25 12.37
CA SER A 41 -12.11 19.21 13.18
C SER A 41 -10.68 19.58 13.52
N TYR A 42 -10.15 18.98 14.56
CA TYR A 42 -8.80 19.20 15.05
C TYR A 42 -7.88 18.04 14.64
N LEU A 43 -6.65 18.39 14.31
CA LEU A 43 -5.55 17.43 14.16
C LEU A 43 -4.94 17.22 15.55
N TYR A 44 -5.12 16.05 16.13
CA TYR A 44 -4.65 15.82 17.49
C TYR A 44 -3.42 14.93 17.59
N MET A 45 -3.08 14.17 16.54
CA MET A 45 -1.87 13.37 16.52
C MET A 45 -1.30 13.29 15.11
N ILE A 46 0.02 13.33 15.03
CA ILE A 46 0.79 12.95 13.85
C ILE A 46 1.75 11.85 14.28
N GLY A 47 1.73 10.75 13.55
CA GLY A 47 2.64 9.62 13.73
C GLY A 47 3.51 9.41 12.49
N CYS A 48 4.76 9.03 12.72
CA CYS A 48 5.69 8.66 11.66
C CYS A 48 6.40 7.36 12.00
N ALA A 49 6.70 6.54 10.96
CA ALA A 49 7.66 5.46 11.07
C ALA A 49 8.83 5.72 10.12
N TYR A 50 10.03 5.37 10.57
CA TYR A 50 11.27 5.67 9.85
C TYR A 50 12.36 4.64 10.19
N TYR A 51 13.37 4.55 9.33
CA TYR A 51 14.50 3.66 9.53
C TYR A 51 15.74 4.45 9.95
N GLN A 52 16.33 4.07 11.06
CA GLN A 52 17.52 4.71 11.59
C GLN A 52 18.41 3.73 12.34
N ALA A 53 19.72 3.78 12.13
CA ALA A 53 20.72 2.96 12.81
C ALA A 53 20.42 1.45 12.76
N GLY A 54 19.94 0.96 11.60
CA GLY A 54 19.66 -0.46 11.40
C GLY A 54 18.32 -0.95 11.96
N LYS A 55 17.46 -0.05 12.48
CA LYS A 55 16.17 -0.40 13.10
C LYS A 55 15.04 0.47 12.59
N TRP A 56 13.87 -0.09 12.58
CA TRP A 56 12.62 0.66 12.42
C TRP A 56 12.26 1.33 13.74
N ARG A 57 11.76 2.56 13.63
CA ARG A 57 11.30 3.36 14.76
C ARG A 57 9.98 4.02 14.43
N THR A 58 9.20 4.30 15.47
CA THR A 58 8.04 5.17 15.40
C THR A 58 8.27 6.41 16.24
N ILE A 59 7.70 7.52 15.80
CA ILE A 59 7.66 8.77 16.55
C ILE A 59 6.27 9.37 16.39
N GLN A 60 5.69 9.85 17.48
CA GLN A 60 4.34 10.36 17.51
C GLN A 60 4.30 11.64 18.33
N TRP A 61 3.55 12.63 17.87
CA TRP A 61 3.27 13.87 18.58
C TRP A 61 1.77 13.99 18.78
N MET A 62 1.32 14.11 20.02
CA MET A 62 -0.07 14.24 20.39
C MET A 62 -0.32 15.59 21.09
N ALA A 63 -1.34 16.31 20.67
CA ALA A 63 -1.81 17.50 21.31
C ALA A 63 -2.51 17.17 22.64
N ASP A 64 -2.12 17.85 23.73
CA ASP A 64 -2.81 17.71 25.02
C ASP A 64 -4.20 18.36 24.99
N ASP A 65 -4.39 19.35 24.14
CA ASP A 65 -5.66 20.04 23.92
C ASP A 65 -5.73 20.63 22.49
N TYR A 66 -6.87 21.21 22.16
CA TYR A 66 -7.17 21.74 20.83
C TYR A 66 -6.31 22.93 20.40
N SER A 67 -5.58 23.57 21.33
CA SER A 67 -4.73 24.74 21.01
C SER A 67 -3.37 24.36 20.44
N GLN A 68 -2.96 23.10 20.55
CA GLN A 68 -1.60 22.64 20.21
C GLN A 68 -1.45 22.04 18.80
N GLU A 69 -2.44 22.22 17.93
CA GLU A 69 -2.32 21.78 16.53
C GLU A 69 -1.07 22.36 15.83
N GLY A 70 -0.76 23.64 16.09
CA GLY A 70 0.42 24.30 15.55
C GLY A 70 1.73 23.70 16.05
N ASP A 71 1.77 23.27 17.31
CA ASP A 71 2.96 22.68 17.92
C ASP A 71 3.28 21.31 17.30
N ILE A 72 2.27 20.45 17.14
CA ILE A 72 2.46 19.12 16.52
C ILE A 72 2.83 19.24 15.05
N LEU A 73 2.23 20.19 14.31
CA LEU A 73 2.59 20.46 12.91
C LEU A 73 4.03 20.93 12.79
N THR A 74 4.45 21.85 13.66
CA THR A 74 5.83 22.34 13.67
C THR A 74 6.82 21.22 13.99
N ALA A 75 6.54 20.43 15.02
CA ALA A 75 7.40 19.29 15.39
C ALA A 75 7.51 18.25 14.26
N PHE A 76 6.40 17.97 13.57
CA PHE A 76 6.40 17.07 12.41
C PHE A 76 7.28 17.62 11.26
N PHE A 77 7.05 18.84 10.82
CA PHE A 77 7.82 19.39 9.68
C PHE A 77 9.29 19.60 10.01
N ASP A 78 9.63 19.96 11.25
CA ASP A 78 11.02 20.03 11.71
C ASP A 78 11.71 18.66 11.66
N PHE A 79 11.00 17.59 11.99
CA PHE A 79 11.50 16.23 11.89
C PHE A 79 11.54 15.74 10.43
N ALA A 80 10.51 16.01 9.66
CA ALA A 80 10.34 15.48 8.29
C ALA A 80 11.30 16.11 7.26
N ARG A 81 11.89 17.27 7.55
CA ARG A 81 12.76 18.02 6.60
C ARG A 81 13.96 17.21 6.08
N ASP A 82 14.43 16.21 6.84
CA ASP A 82 15.57 15.39 6.48
C ASP A 82 15.19 14.19 5.57
N TYR A 83 13.89 14.04 5.29
CA TYR A 83 13.33 12.98 4.45
C TYR A 83 12.87 13.54 3.12
N ARG A 84 12.83 12.67 2.11
CA ARG A 84 12.42 13.04 0.75
C ARG A 84 11.16 12.31 0.27
N TYR A 85 10.96 11.10 0.72
CA TYR A 85 9.86 10.23 0.31
C TYR A 85 8.87 10.06 1.45
N LEU A 86 7.62 10.39 1.17
CA LEU A 86 6.55 10.30 2.16
C LEU A 86 5.61 9.16 1.77
N VAL A 87 5.64 8.08 2.53
CA VAL A 87 4.77 6.92 2.35
C VAL A 87 3.56 7.07 3.27
N HIS A 88 2.37 6.83 2.73
CA HIS A 88 1.13 6.94 3.47
C HIS A 88 0.07 6.01 2.89
N PHE A 89 -1.01 5.81 3.62
CA PHE A 89 -2.14 5.00 3.20
C PHE A 89 -3.36 5.88 2.90
N ASN A 90 -3.68 6.11 1.61
CA ASN A 90 -4.75 7.01 1.17
C ASN A 90 -4.55 8.49 1.55
N GLY A 91 -3.35 8.86 1.95
CA GLY A 91 -3.04 10.20 2.43
C GLY A 91 -3.19 11.30 1.39
N ASN A 92 -3.11 10.98 0.09
CA ASN A 92 -3.42 11.93 -0.98
C ASN A 92 -4.86 12.46 -0.91
N ASN A 93 -5.79 11.69 -0.35
CA ASN A 93 -7.20 12.07 -0.23
C ASN A 93 -7.56 12.59 1.16
N PHE A 94 -6.73 12.35 2.18
CA PHE A 94 -7.05 12.74 3.55
C PHE A 94 -5.90 13.44 4.26
N ASP A 95 -4.82 12.76 4.62
CA ASP A 95 -3.77 13.26 5.50
C ASP A 95 -3.11 14.53 4.97
N LEU A 96 -2.62 14.48 3.72
CA LEU A 96 -1.88 15.60 3.13
C LEU A 96 -2.76 16.84 2.92
N PRO A 97 -3.98 16.74 2.36
CA PRO A 97 -4.91 17.86 2.28
C PRO A 97 -5.29 18.41 3.66
N PHE A 98 -5.50 17.53 4.64
CA PHE A 98 -5.88 17.94 6.00
C PHE A 98 -4.75 18.79 6.64
N ILE A 99 -3.53 18.26 6.65
CA ILE A 99 -2.34 18.97 7.15
C ILE A 99 -2.13 20.31 6.42
N THR A 100 -2.20 20.29 5.07
CA THR A 100 -2.02 21.50 4.25
C THR A 100 -3.04 22.58 4.63
N GLN A 101 -4.31 22.22 4.79
CA GLN A 101 -5.34 23.17 5.18
C GLN A 101 -5.16 23.66 6.61
N LYS A 102 -4.70 22.83 7.54
CA LYS A 102 -4.38 23.24 8.91
C LYS A 102 -3.20 24.22 8.95
N CYS A 103 -2.14 23.95 8.20
CA CYS A 103 -1.02 24.90 8.06
C CYS A 103 -1.51 26.27 7.55
N ALA A 104 -2.38 26.29 6.52
CA ALA A 104 -2.94 27.52 6.00
C ALA A 104 -3.81 28.28 7.03
N GLN A 105 -4.68 27.55 7.78
CA GLN A 105 -5.52 28.14 8.83
C GLN A 105 -4.70 28.76 9.96
N LEU A 106 -3.64 28.08 10.36
CA LEU A 106 -2.73 28.49 11.44
C LEU A 106 -1.62 29.43 10.97
N LYS A 107 -1.59 29.77 9.66
CA LYS A 107 -0.57 30.61 9.02
C LYS A 107 0.86 30.09 9.22
N LEU A 108 1.02 28.77 9.21
CA LEU A 108 2.32 28.11 9.27
C LEU A 108 2.95 28.03 7.87
N PRO A 109 4.26 28.26 7.72
CA PRO A 109 4.93 28.31 6.41
C PRO A 109 5.35 26.94 5.89
N PHE A 110 4.58 25.88 6.20
CA PHE A 110 4.93 24.52 5.84
C PHE A 110 4.14 24.03 4.61
N SER A 111 4.81 23.25 3.76
CA SER A 111 4.19 22.58 2.60
C SER A 111 4.84 21.22 2.35
N PHE A 112 4.18 20.41 1.51
CA PHE A 112 4.71 19.14 1.05
C PHE A 112 5.49 19.22 -0.28
N ASP A 113 5.78 20.42 -0.79
CA ASP A 113 6.39 20.60 -2.12
C ASP A 113 7.75 19.92 -2.29
N GLY A 114 8.49 19.70 -1.19
CA GLY A 114 9.79 19.01 -1.20
C GLY A 114 9.70 17.48 -1.17
N PHE A 115 8.50 16.92 -0.96
CA PHE A 115 8.33 15.49 -0.78
C PHE A 115 7.81 14.78 -2.03
N GLN A 116 8.26 13.55 -2.22
CA GLN A 116 7.69 12.63 -3.21
C GLN A 116 6.74 11.66 -2.49
N GLY A 117 5.44 11.83 -2.74
CA GLY A 117 4.40 11.02 -2.10
C GLY A 117 4.30 9.61 -2.71
N ILE A 118 4.22 8.61 -1.85
CA ILE A 118 3.98 7.21 -2.21
C ILE A 118 2.71 6.75 -1.49
N ASP A 119 1.60 6.68 -2.22
CA ASP A 119 0.31 6.27 -1.67
C ASP A 119 0.06 4.79 -1.93
N ILE A 120 0.10 3.98 -0.85
CA ILE A 120 -0.10 2.53 -0.92
C ILE A 120 -1.50 2.21 -1.45
N TYR A 121 -2.55 2.89 -0.96
CA TYR A 121 -3.92 2.69 -1.42
C TYR A 121 -4.05 2.94 -2.92
N ARG A 122 -3.45 4.03 -3.42
CA ARG A 122 -3.53 4.41 -4.83
C ARG A 122 -2.82 3.40 -5.74
N ARG A 123 -1.74 2.80 -5.26
CA ARG A 123 -1.04 1.74 -6.00
C ARG A 123 -1.84 0.44 -6.05
N ILE A 124 -2.58 0.09 -5.00
CA ILE A 124 -3.25 -1.21 -4.89
C ILE A 124 -4.71 -1.20 -5.32
N SER A 125 -5.42 -0.07 -5.17
CA SER A 125 -6.84 0.01 -5.50
C SER A 125 -7.22 -0.44 -6.92
N PRO A 126 -6.40 -0.25 -7.98
CA PRO A 126 -6.69 -0.78 -9.32
C PRO A 126 -6.77 -2.31 -9.37
N TYR A 127 -6.09 -3.01 -8.46
CA TYR A 127 -6.02 -4.48 -8.43
C TYR A 127 -7.03 -5.13 -7.50
N LYS A 128 -7.96 -4.36 -6.94
CA LYS A 128 -9.00 -4.84 -6.00
C LYS A 128 -9.70 -6.11 -6.49
N PHE A 129 -10.15 -6.13 -7.74
CA PHE A 129 -10.86 -7.27 -8.30
C PHE A 129 -9.93 -8.46 -8.58
N PHE A 130 -8.72 -8.20 -9.04
CA PHE A 130 -7.69 -9.23 -9.24
C PHE A 130 -7.36 -9.94 -7.93
N LEU A 131 -7.25 -9.19 -6.83
CA LEU A 131 -7.00 -9.71 -5.48
C LEU A 131 -8.27 -10.24 -4.79
N LYS A 132 -9.43 -10.09 -5.41
CA LYS A 132 -10.74 -10.49 -4.85
C LYS A 132 -11.03 -9.85 -3.48
N LEU A 133 -10.62 -8.60 -3.31
CA LEU A 133 -10.81 -7.87 -2.06
C LEU A 133 -12.20 -7.21 -2.02
N PRO A 134 -12.88 -7.17 -0.85
CA PRO A 134 -14.15 -6.46 -0.70
C PRO A 134 -13.97 -4.94 -0.80
N ASN A 135 -12.84 -4.44 -0.31
CA ASN A 135 -12.39 -3.06 -0.38
C ASN A 135 -10.87 -3.00 -0.23
N CYS A 136 -10.27 -1.79 -0.34
CA CYS A 136 -8.83 -1.59 -0.18
C CYS A 136 -8.49 -0.76 1.07
N LYS A 137 -9.26 -0.88 2.17
CA LYS A 137 -8.88 -0.30 3.46
C LYS A 137 -7.65 -1.01 4.01
N GLN A 138 -6.83 -0.31 4.78
CA GLN A 138 -5.61 -0.87 5.37
C GLN A 138 -5.91 -2.17 6.15
N LYS A 139 -6.88 -2.16 7.05
CA LYS A 139 -7.33 -3.35 7.80
C LYS A 139 -7.74 -4.53 6.91
N THR A 140 -8.30 -4.26 5.72
CA THR A 140 -8.65 -5.32 4.78
C THR A 140 -7.41 -5.93 4.12
N LEU A 141 -6.41 -5.11 3.79
CA LEU A 141 -5.15 -5.58 3.24
C LEU A 141 -4.34 -6.34 4.29
N GLU A 142 -4.33 -5.86 5.53
CA GLU A 142 -3.72 -6.56 6.67
C GLU A 142 -4.33 -7.95 6.84
N GLN A 143 -5.65 -8.05 6.89
CA GLN A 143 -6.36 -9.35 6.96
C GLN A 143 -6.05 -10.25 5.76
N TYR A 144 -5.99 -9.68 4.56
CA TYR A 144 -5.61 -10.42 3.36
C TYR A 144 -4.19 -10.99 3.49
N LEU A 145 -3.25 -10.29 4.11
CA LEU A 145 -1.89 -10.75 4.34
C LEU A 145 -1.74 -11.63 5.59
N GLY A 146 -2.78 -11.74 6.43
CA GLY A 146 -2.74 -12.50 7.68
C GLY A 146 -2.08 -11.74 8.84
N ILE A 147 -2.03 -10.41 8.74
CA ILE A 147 -1.50 -9.53 9.79
C ILE A 147 -2.57 -9.37 10.88
N ALA A 148 -2.18 -9.59 12.12
CA ALA A 148 -3.04 -9.39 13.29
C ALA A 148 -2.79 -8.00 13.89
N ARG A 149 -3.86 -7.34 14.35
CA ARG A 149 -3.79 -6.06 15.07
C ARG A 149 -4.00 -6.28 16.57
N THR A 150 -3.44 -5.38 17.35
CA THR A 150 -3.58 -5.37 18.82
C THR A 150 -4.58 -4.31 19.29
N ASP A 151 -4.84 -3.26 18.50
CA ASP A 151 -5.82 -2.24 18.82
C ASP A 151 -7.25 -2.79 18.82
N VAL A 152 -8.04 -2.36 19.79
CA VAL A 152 -9.45 -2.76 19.94
C VAL A 152 -10.44 -1.65 19.54
N PHE A 153 -9.96 -0.42 19.35
CA PHE A 153 -10.80 0.73 19.04
C PHE A 153 -10.92 0.97 17.54
N SER A 154 -12.08 1.43 17.13
CA SER A 154 -12.29 1.99 15.78
C SER A 154 -11.93 3.48 15.77
N GLY A 155 -11.58 4.05 14.61
CA GLY A 155 -11.26 5.47 14.48
C GLY A 155 -12.40 6.40 14.98
N GLY A 156 -13.67 5.96 14.87
CA GLY A 156 -14.80 6.72 15.40
C GLY A 156 -14.85 6.77 16.93
N GLU A 157 -14.49 5.68 17.60
CA GLU A 157 -14.42 5.61 19.08
C GLU A 157 -13.27 6.44 19.63
N LEU A 158 -12.16 6.53 18.88
CA LEU A 158 -11.00 7.36 19.26
C LEU A 158 -11.29 8.85 19.29
N ILE A 159 -12.18 9.33 18.43
CA ILE A 159 -12.64 10.72 18.49
C ILE A 159 -13.26 11.03 19.84
N GLY A 160 -14.15 10.15 20.30
CA GLY A 160 -14.74 10.25 21.64
C GLY A 160 -13.68 10.19 22.74
N LEU A 161 -12.76 9.24 22.62
CA LEU A 161 -11.70 9.04 23.59
C LEU A 161 -10.76 10.26 23.70
N TYR A 162 -10.43 10.91 22.57
CA TYR A 162 -9.64 12.14 22.61
C TYR A 162 -10.41 13.32 23.23
N HIS A 163 -11.71 13.47 22.92
CA HIS A 163 -12.54 14.49 23.58
C HIS A 163 -12.63 14.29 25.11
N ASP A 164 -12.67 13.05 25.56
CA ASP A 164 -12.66 12.74 26.99
C ASP A 164 -11.27 12.97 27.59
N TYR A 165 -10.20 12.64 26.88
CA TYR A 165 -8.83 12.94 27.28
C TYR A 165 -8.60 14.43 27.52
N VAL A 166 -9.06 15.29 26.60
CA VAL A 166 -8.92 16.76 26.75
C VAL A 166 -9.65 17.28 28.00
N LYS A 167 -10.79 16.69 28.39
CA LYS A 167 -11.55 17.09 29.58
C LYS A 167 -10.93 16.54 30.86
N ASN A 168 -10.53 15.27 30.82
CA ASN A 168 -10.02 14.53 31.97
C ASN A 168 -8.85 13.65 31.53
N PRO A 169 -7.62 14.21 31.43
CA PRO A 169 -6.44 13.46 31.04
C PRO A 169 -6.22 12.24 31.94
N SER A 170 -6.09 11.06 31.34
CA SER A 170 -5.74 9.84 32.05
C SER A 170 -4.67 9.06 31.28
N GLU A 171 -3.82 8.35 32.01
CA GLU A 171 -2.80 7.49 31.43
C GLU A 171 -3.40 6.40 30.54
N PHE A 172 -4.57 5.89 30.89
CA PHE A 172 -5.28 4.89 30.11
C PHE A 172 -5.70 5.43 28.73
N THR A 173 -6.35 6.59 28.68
CA THR A 173 -6.79 7.21 27.42
C THR A 173 -5.60 7.63 26.57
N GLU A 174 -4.56 8.18 27.17
CA GLU A 174 -3.32 8.54 26.52
C GLU A 174 -2.68 7.33 25.83
N LYS A 175 -2.48 6.25 26.56
CA LYS A 175 -1.91 5.01 26.02
C LYS A 175 -2.74 4.42 24.89
N ALA A 176 -4.07 4.45 25.00
CA ALA A 176 -4.96 3.93 23.97
C ALA A 176 -4.85 4.74 22.66
N LEU A 177 -4.77 6.07 22.76
CA LEU A 177 -4.60 6.95 21.60
C LEU A 177 -3.23 6.71 20.90
N PHE A 178 -2.15 6.65 21.67
CA PHE A 178 -0.83 6.36 21.11
C PHE A 178 -0.75 4.96 20.48
N LEU A 179 -1.31 3.96 21.14
CA LEU A 179 -1.31 2.57 20.67
C LEU A 179 -2.00 2.44 19.31
N HIS A 180 -3.16 3.09 19.13
CA HIS A 180 -3.89 2.99 17.86
C HIS A 180 -3.06 3.51 16.68
N ASN A 181 -2.53 4.72 16.79
CA ASN A 181 -1.70 5.30 15.73
C ASN A 181 -0.39 4.50 15.53
N ALA A 182 0.20 3.96 16.61
CA ALA A 182 1.36 3.07 16.50
C ALA A 182 1.02 1.78 15.73
N ASP A 183 -0.17 1.19 15.96
CA ASP A 183 -0.65 0.01 15.23
C ASP A 183 -0.95 0.34 13.76
N ASP A 184 -1.46 1.55 13.44
CA ASP A 184 -1.66 1.98 12.06
C ASP A 184 -0.33 2.18 11.33
N LEU A 185 0.66 2.77 11.96
CA LEU A 185 2.01 2.91 11.42
C LEU A 185 2.69 1.55 11.21
N LYS A 186 2.62 0.67 12.20
CA LYS A 186 3.17 -0.68 12.10
C LYS A 186 2.46 -1.49 11.01
N GLY A 187 1.14 -1.45 10.98
CA GLY A 187 0.34 -2.09 9.95
C GLY A 187 0.66 -1.57 8.54
N MET A 188 0.96 -0.27 8.39
CA MET A 188 1.40 0.32 7.12
C MET A 188 2.74 -0.25 6.66
N LEU A 189 3.67 -0.51 7.57
CA LEU A 189 4.94 -1.19 7.26
C LEU A 189 4.72 -2.66 6.89
N GLU A 190 3.91 -3.37 7.67
CA GLU A 190 3.63 -4.79 7.48
C GLU A 190 2.83 -5.08 6.21
N VAL A 191 2.03 -4.13 5.73
CA VAL A 191 1.21 -4.27 4.52
C VAL A 191 2.00 -4.08 3.22
N LEU A 192 3.22 -3.56 3.25
CA LEU A 192 4.02 -3.28 2.06
C LEU A 192 4.20 -4.44 1.09
N PRO A 193 4.28 -5.73 1.51
CA PRO A 193 4.36 -6.85 0.59
C PRO A 193 3.21 -6.90 -0.43
N ILE A 194 2.06 -6.25 -0.17
CA ILE A 194 0.96 -6.10 -1.12
C ILE A 194 1.40 -5.41 -2.42
N LEU A 195 2.43 -4.56 -2.36
CA LEU A 195 2.96 -3.84 -3.51
C LEU A 195 3.63 -4.76 -4.55
N ALA A 196 3.94 -6.01 -4.20
CA ALA A 196 4.40 -7.00 -5.16
C ALA A 196 3.37 -7.22 -6.30
N TYR A 197 2.08 -7.03 -6.02
CA TYR A 197 1.05 -7.10 -7.08
C TYR A 197 1.04 -5.84 -7.96
N TYR A 198 1.38 -4.68 -7.43
CA TYR A 198 1.62 -3.48 -8.24
C TYR A 198 2.83 -3.68 -9.15
N ASP A 199 3.93 -4.21 -8.63
CA ASP A 199 5.17 -4.47 -9.38
C ASP A 199 4.92 -5.46 -10.51
N LEU A 200 4.11 -6.51 -10.28
CA LEU A 200 3.76 -7.51 -11.27
C LEU A 200 3.21 -6.92 -12.58
N PHE A 201 2.48 -5.80 -12.49
CA PHE A 201 1.84 -5.16 -13.64
C PHE A 201 2.55 -3.90 -14.14
N ASN A 202 3.40 -3.28 -13.32
CA ASN A 202 4.00 -1.99 -13.64
C ASN A 202 5.52 -2.05 -13.89
N GLU A 203 6.15 -3.15 -13.54
CA GLU A 203 7.56 -3.36 -13.85
C GLU A 203 7.73 -4.29 -15.04
N ASN A 204 8.53 -3.89 -16.03
CA ASN A 204 8.85 -4.71 -17.21
C ASN A 204 9.88 -5.82 -16.90
N CYS A 205 9.79 -6.45 -15.74
CA CYS A 205 10.77 -7.42 -15.27
C CYS A 205 10.24 -8.85 -15.11
N VAL A 206 8.98 -9.10 -15.45
CA VAL A 206 8.44 -10.47 -15.55
C VAL A 206 9.06 -11.17 -16.74
N LYS A 207 9.72 -12.31 -16.52
CA LYS A 207 10.44 -13.08 -17.56
C LYS A 207 9.79 -14.42 -17.80
N ALA A 208 9.54 -14.77 -19.06
CA ALA A 208 9.18 -16.13 -19.41
C ALA A 208 10.41 -17.04 -19.26
N ARG A 209 10.30 -18.05 -18.40
CA ARG A 209 11.35 -19.04 -18.17
C ARG A 209 11.18 -20.28 -19.04
N LYS A 210 9.94 -20.67 -19.26
CA LYS A 210 9.59 -21.85 -20.04
C LYS A 210 8.26 -21.62 -20.75
N VAL A 211 8.19 -22.03 -22.00
CA VAL A 211 6.95 -22.07 -22.78
C VAL A 211 6.81 -23.47 -23.35
N GLN A 212 5.68 -24.09 -23.17
CA GLN A 212 5.41 -25.43 -23.69
C GLN A 212 3.94 -25.56 -24.11
N ALA A 213 3.68 -26.33 -25.16
CA ALA A 213 2.34 -26.72 -25.52
C ALA A 213 1.78 -27.74 -24.51
N ASN A 214 0.54 -27.57 -24.15
CA ASN A 214 -0.21 -28.51 -23.31
C ASN A 214 -1.51 -28.90 -24.03
N TYR A 215 -1.89 -30.16 -23.89
CA TYR A 215 -3.12 -30.69 -24.45
C TYR A 215 -4.04 -31.11 -23.31
N TYR A 216 -5.30 -30.67 -23.37
CA TYR A 216 -6.29 -31.03 -22.37
C TYR A 216 -7.64 -31.32 -23.02
N LYS A 217 -8.53 -32.01 -22.31
CA LYS A 217 -9.93 -32.18 -22.74
C LYS A 217 -10.79 -31.14 -22.03
N ASP A 218 -11.59 -30.42 -22.81
CA ASP A 218 -12.57 -29.50 -22.25
C ASP A 218 -13.78 -30.26 -21.65
N VAL A 219 -14.74 -29.53 -21.10
CA VAL A 219 -15.95 -30.13 -20.46
C VAL A 219 -16.81 -30.94 -21.43
N SER A 220 -16.69 -30.70 -22.72
CA SER A 220 -17.38 -31.50 -23.78
C SER A 220 -16.60 -32.74 -24.21
N GLY A 221 -15.38 -32.94 -23.67
CA GLY A 221 -14.48 -34.02 -24.04
C GLY A 221 -13.64 -33.73 -25.29
N ALA A 222 -13.78 -32.54 -25.89
CA ALA A 222 -13.00 -32.13 -27.06
C ALA A 222 -11.56 -31.83 -26.66
N GLN A 223 -10.59 -32.30 -27.47
CA GLN A 223 -9.18 -31.99 -27.25
C GLN A 223 -8.89 -30.56 -27.61
N ARG A 224 -8.24 -29.85 -26.69
CA ARG A 224 -7.83 -28.47 -26.81
C ARG A 224 -6.33 -28.33 -26.60
N LYS A 225 -5.78 -27.25 -27.13
CA LYS A 225 -4.36 -26.89 -26.98
C LYS A 225 -4.24 -25.57 -26.23
N GLU A 226 -3.26 -25.47 -25.35
CA GLU A 226 -2.90 -24.24 -24.67
C GLU A 226 -1.38 -24.11 -24.57
N LEU A 227 -0.88 -22.89 -24.47
CA LEU A 227 0.49 -22.61 -24.05
C LEU A 227 0.51 -22.49 -22.51
N LEU A 228 1.41 -23.25 -21.89
CA LEU A 228 1.79 -23.07 -20.49
C LEU A 228 3.06 -22.22 -20.48
N ILE A 229 2.96 -21.01 -19.98
CA ILE A 229 4.08 -20.08 -19.86
C ILE A 229 4.43 -19.99 -18.38
N THR A 230 5.59 -20.49 -18.01
CA THR A 230 6.16 -20.30 -16.68
C THR A 230 6.88 -18.98 -16.62
N LEU A 231 6.45 -18.13 -15.69
CA LEU A 231 6.96 -16.79 -15.48
C LEU A 231 7.81 -16.73 -14.21
N GLN A 232 8.90 -15.99 -14.26
CA GLN A 232 9.61 -15.54 -13.07
C GLN A 232 9.16 -14.12 -12.72
N ILE A 233 8.78 -13.93 -11.46
CA ILE A 233 8.35 -12.64 -10.89
C ILE A 233 9.51 -12.10 -10.05
N PRO A 234 9.91 -10.84 -10.24
CA PRO A 234 11.06 -10.26 -9.55
C PRO A 234 10.80 -9.93 -8.09
N THR A 235 9.53 -9.69 -7.73
CA THR A 235 9.11 -9.45 -6.34
C THR A 235 8.20 -10.58 -5.89
N SER A 236 8.57 -11.25 -4.81
CA SER A 236 7.82 -12.39 -4.28
C SER A 236 6.38 -11.99 -3.92
N LEU A 237 5.40 -12.66 -4.53
CA LEU A 237 3.98 -12.44 -4.22
C LEU A 237 3.69 -12.98 -2.82
N PRO A 238 3.10 -12.21 -1.92
CA PRO A 238 2.89 -12.61 -0.54
C PRO A 238 1.85 -13.73 -0.37
N ARG A 239 0.95 -13.87 -1.34
CA ARG A 239 -0.09 -14.91 -1.36
C ARG A 239 -0.38 -15.40 -2.77
N LEU A 240 -0.87 -16.63 -2.85
CA LEU A 240 -1.39 -17.19 -4.09
C LEU A 240 -2.50 -16.30 -4.65
N VAL A 241 -2.37 -15.95 -5.92
CA VAL A 241 -3.40 -15.23 -6.67
C VAL A 241 -3.74 -15.98 -7.95
N THR A 242 -5.02 -15.97 -8.32
CA THR A 242 -5.51 -16.55 -9.57
C THR A 242 -6.48 -15.60 -10.24
N ALA A 243 -6.34 -15.46 -11.55
CA ALA A 243 -7.23 -14.64 -12.36
C ALA A 243 -7.50 -15.31 -13.71
N SER A 244 -8.65 -14.99 -14.31
CA SER A 244 -9.00 -15.39 -15.66
C SER A 244 -9.50 -14.18 -16.42
N ALA A 245 -8.99 -13.95 -17.62
CA ALA A 245 -9.42 -12.88 -18.51
C ALA A 245 -9.16 -13.30 -19.97
N ALA A 246 -10.09 -12.96 -20.87
CA ALA A 246 -9.98 -13.24 -22.32
C ALA A 246 -9.55 -14.69 -22.62
N ASN A 247 -10.12 -15.64 -21.93
CA ASN A 247 -9.80 -17.10 -22.00
C ASN A 247 -8.40 -17.49 -21.47
N CYS A 248 -7.58 -16.54 -21.00
CA CYS A 248 -6.33 -16.83 -20.35
C CYS A 248 -6.54 -17.09 -18.86
N TYR A 249 -5.69 -17.93 -18.27
CA TYR A 249 -5.68 -18.19 -16.85
C TYR A 249 -4.31 -17.91 -16.27
N PHE A 250 -4.27 -17.10 -15.23
CA PHE A 250 -3.06 -16.76 -14.48
C PHE A 250 -3.12 -17.36 -13.07
N ARG A 251 -2.00 -17.94 -12.64
CA ARG A 251 -1.77 -18.40 -11.26
C ARG A 251 -0.36 -17.96 -10.84
N GLY A 252 -0.27 -17.12 -9.82
CA GLY A 252 1.00 -16.63 -9.28
C GLY A 252 1.14 -16.89 -7.79
N GLU A 253 2.36 -17.26 -7.34
CA GLU A 253 2.69 -17.53 -5.95
C GLU A 253 4.21 -17.40 -5.75
N GLY A 254 4.64 -16.66 -4.72
CA GLY A 254 6.06 -16.42 -4.48
C GLY A 254 6.71 -15.74 -5.70
N GLU A 255 7.84 -16.25 -6.15
CA GLU A 255 8.61 -15.71 -7.28
C GLU A 255 8.25 -16.32 -8.64
N SER A 256 7.17 -17.10 -8.71
CA SER A 256 6.78 -17.76 -9.96
C SER A 256 5.29 -17.61 -10.27
N ALA A 257 4.99 -17.61 -11.57
CA ALA A 257 3.61 -17.70 -12.02
C ALA A 257 3.50 -18.61 -13.26
N THR A 258 2.28 -19.07 -13.48
CA THR A 258 1.90 -19.79 -14.71
C THR A 258 0.81 -19.00 -15.40
N LEU A 259 1.02 -18.73 -16.69
CA LEU A 259 0.00 -18.19 -17.56
C LEU A 259 -0.39 -19.28 -18.57
N LYS A 260 -1.68 -19.58 -18.65
CA LYS A 260 -2.26 -20.48 -19.64
C LYS A 260 -2.94 -19.64 -20.71
N VAL A 261 -2.56 -19.88 -21.96
CA VAL A 261 -3.09 -19.14 -23.11
C VAL A 261 -3.63 -20.16 -24.11
N PRO A 262 -4.92 -20.13 -24.44
CA PRO A 262 -5.49 -21.07 -25.41
C PRO A 262 -4.89 -20.85 -26.80
N ILE A 263 -4.65 -21.93 -27.51
CA ILE A 263 -4.23 -21.91 -28.92
C ILE A 263 -5.45 -22.19 -29.77
N TYR A 264 -5.72 -21.27 -30.70
CA TYR A 264 -6.74 -21.45 -31.73
C TYR A 264 -6.03 -21.80 -33.05
N GLU A 265 -6.42 -22.90 -33.67
CA GLU A 265 -5.95 -23.30 -34.99
C GLU A 265 -7.07 -22.99 -35.96
N GLU A 266 -6.89 -21.97 -36.79
CA GLU A 266 -7.82 -21.59 -37.85
C GLU A 266 -7.05 -21.34 -39.13
N GLU A 267 -7.64 -21.68 -40.28
CA GLU A 267 -7.12 -21.26 -41.58
C GLU A 267 -7.38 -19.74 -41.76
N LEU A 268 -6.32 -18.99 -41.97
CA LEU A 268 -6.39 -17.57 -42.31
C LEU A 268 -6.99 -17.47 -43.72
N LYS A 269 -8.30 -17.21 -43.82
CA LYS A 269 -9.01 -17.09 -45.12
C LYS A 269 -8.91 -15.70 -45.75
N TYR A 270 -8.38 -14.69 -45.03
CA TYR A 270 -8.30 -13.32 -45.51
C TYR A 270 -6.94 -12.69 -45.21
N PHE A 271 -6.37 -12.02 -46.20
CA PHE A 271 -5.25 -11.10 -46.01
C PHE A 271 -5.82 -9.70 -45.77
N TYR A 272 -5.46 -9.09 -44.67
CA TYR A 272 -5.78 -7.70 -44.43
C TYR A 272 -4.98 -6.80 -45.37
N SER A 273 -5.62 -5.77 -45.92
CA SER A 273 -4.95 -4.81 -46.83
C SER A 273 -3.81 -4.05 -46.14
N ASN A 274 -3.83 -3.97 -44.84
CA ASN A 274 -2.82 -3.34 -43.98
C ASN A 274 -1.97 -4.34 -43.18
N TYR A 275 -1.65 -5.49 -43.78
CA TYR A 275 -0.86 -6.55 -43.15
C TYR A 275 0.46 -6.09 -42.52
N LYS A 276 0.98 -4.91 -42.90
CA LYS A 276 2.17 -4.29 -42.30
C LYS A 276 1.99 -3.81 -40.88
N ASP A 277 0.73 -3.62 -40.47
CA ASP A 277 0.36 -3.16 -39.13
C ASP A 277 0.16 -4.34 -38.14
N TYR A 278 0.31 -5.59 -38.65
CA TYR A 278 0.10 -6.80 -37.83
C TYR A 278 1.34 -7.69 -37.88
N TYR A 279 1.78 -8.16 -36.71
CA TYR A 279 2.81 -9.21 -36.63
C TYR A 279 2.15 -10.59 -36.68
N LEU A 280 2.35 -11.33 -37.74
CA LEU A 280 2.03 -12.74 -37.81
C LEU A 280 3.26 -13.53 -37.31
N SER A 281 3.20 -14.05 -36.11
CA SER A 281 4.19 -15.02 -35.64
C SER A 281 3.74 -16.42 -36.04
N LEU A 282 4.32 -16.95 -37.11
CA LEU A 282 4.24 -18.36 -37.44
C LEU A 282 5.22 -19.12 -36.54
N ILE A 283 4.74 -19.69 -35.46
CA ILE A 283 5.49 -20.64 -34.64
C ILE A 283 5.39 -21.98 -35.37
N HIS A 284 6.42 -22.29 -36.16
CA HIS A 284 6.62 -23.69 -36.58
C HIS A 284 7.17 -24.46 -35.40
N ILE A 285 6.37 -25.33 -34.86
CA ILE A 285 6.76 -26.33 -33.84
C ILE A 285 7.32 -27.54 -34.58
#